data_b8977749d7998ed9a15f10b6c518ce4b
#
_entry.id   b8977749d7998ed9a15f10b6c518ce4b
#
_cell.length_a   1.000
_cell.length_b   1.000
_cell.length_c   1.000
_cell.angle_alpha   90.00
_cell.angle_beta   90.00
_cell.angle_gamma   90.00
#
_symmetry.space_group_name_H-M   'P 1'
#
loop_
_entity.id
_entity.type
_entity.pdbx_description
1 polymer ?
#
loop_
_entity_poly.entity_id
_entity_poly.type
_entity_poly.pdbx_seq_one_letter_code
_entity_poly.pdbx_strand_id
1 'polypeptide(L)' 'MELSREKVDIAMARKKMTVTNLAEAYGVSRARMNVILNSRNISTICAGKLAAVLDVDVTEILEQ' A
#
# COMPACT_ATOMS: atom_id res chain seq x y z
N MET A 1 -5.00 -10.78 4.79
CA MET A 1 -5.07 -10.52 3.33
C MET A 1 -3.67 -10.46 2.76
N GLU A 2 -3.47 -11.07 1.63
CA GLU A 2 -2.17 -11.04 0.98
C GLU A 2 -2.02 -9.82 0.09
N LEU A 3 -1.00 -9.03 0.39
CA LEU A 3 -0.69 -7.83 -0.37
C LEU A 3 0.11 -8.19 -1.62
N SER A 4 -0.30 -7.67 -2.78
CA SER A 4 0.48 -7.81 -4.00
C SER A 4 1.41 -6.61 -4.15
N ARG A 5 2.72 -6.84 -3.95
CA ARG A 5 3.70 -5.76 -4.07
C ARG A 5 3.71 -5.16 -5.47
N GLU A 6 3.56 -6.01 -6.49
CA GLU A 6 3.51 -5.54 -7.87
C GLU A 6 2.32 -4.62 -8.12
N LYS A 7 1.16 -5.01 -7.63
CA LYS A 7 -0.05 -4.18 -7.79
C LYS A 7 0.06 -2.86 -7.02
N VAL A 8 0.67 -2.90 -5.84
CA VAL A 8 0.94 -1.67 -5.08
C VAL A 8 1.88 -0.76 -5.85
N ASP A 9 2.95 -1.32 -6.42
CA ASP A 9 3.91 -0.54 -7.20
C ASP A 9 3.23 0.10 -8.41
N ILE A 10 2.35 -0.62 -9.07
CA ILE A 10 1.59 -0.07 -10.20
C ILE A 10 0.69 1.08 -9.75
N ALA A 11 -0.01 0.90 -8.63
CA ALA A 11 -0.89 1.94 -8.09
C ALA A 11 -0.09 3.19 -7.68
N MET A 12 1.08 3.00 -7.08
CA MET A 12 1.98 4.11 -6.73
C MET A 12 2.46 4.84 -7.99
N ALA A 13 2.85 4.08 -9.00
CA ALA A 13 3.32 4.66 -10.26
C ALA A 13 2.23 5.51 -10.93
N ARG A 14 0.99 5.05 -10.85
CA ARG A 14 -0.16 5.76 -11.39
C ARG A 14 -0.31 7.15 -10.77
N LYS A 15 0.00 7.26 -9.49
CA LYS A 15 -0.09 8.52 -8.74
C LYS A 15 1.26 9.22 -8.61
N LYS A 16 2.30 8.66 -9.22
CA LYS A 16 3.67 9.20 -9.16
C LYS A 16 4.15 9.37 -7.71
N MET A 17 3.81 8.40 -6.86
CA MET A 17 4.19 8.41 -5.45
C MET A 17 5.45 7.62 -5.20
N THR A 18 6.30 8.15 -4.32
CA THR A 18 7.43 7.42 -3.76
C THR A 18 6.97 6.73 -2.47
N VAL A 19 7.81 5.84 -1.94
CA VAL A 19 7.52 5.21 -0.64
C VAL A 19 7.41 6.28 0.45
N THR A 20 8.23 7.33 0.39
CA THR A 20 8.15 8.43 1.33
C THR A 20 6.80 9.15 1.26
N ASN A 21 6.34 9.43 0.03
CA ASN A 21 5.02 10.05 -0.17
C ASN A 21 3.91 9.16 0.38
N LEU A 22 3.99 7.88 0.11
CA LEU A 22 3.00 6.91 0.58
C LEU A 22 2.98 6.86 2.10
N ALA A 23 4.15 6.82 2.73
CA ALA A 23 4.26 6.81 4.20
C ALA A 23 3.63 8.06 4.82
N GLU A 24 3.89 9.22 4.25
CA GLU A 24 3.32 10.47 4.73
C GLU A 24 1.80 10.47 4.61
N ALA A 25 1.28 10.06 3.47
CA ALA A 25 -0.16 10.00 3.24
C ALA A 25 -0.84 8.98 4.16
N TYR A 26 -0.17 7.86 4.41
CA TYR A 26 -0.68 6.82 5.30
C TYR A 26 -0.60 7.24 6.77
N GLY A 27 0.40 8.07 7.12
CA GLY A 27 0.57 8.55 8.48
C GLY A 27 1.58 7.75 9.31
N VAL A 28 2.58 7.19 8.67
CA VAL A 28 3.64 6.41 9.33
C VAL A 28 5.00 6.85 8.82
N SER A 29 6.07 6.39 9.46
CA SER A 29 7.42 6.62 8.99
C SER A 29 7.69 5.80 7.73
N ARG A 30 8.69 6.22 6.96
CA ARG A 30 9.12 5.47 5.78
C ARG A 30 9.55 4.05 6.17
N ALA A 31 10.27 3.90 7.27
CA ALA A 31 10.70 2.60 7.74
C ALA A 31 9.50 1.69 8.03
N ARG A 32 8.48 2.22 8.68
CA ARG A 32 7.27 1.47 8.97
C ARG A 32 6.53 1.10 7.70
N MET A 33 6.46 2.01 6.75
CA MET A 33 5.82 1.74 5.46
C MET A 33 6.53 0.60 4.73
N ASN A 34 7.87 0.57 4.75
CA ASN A 34 8.62 -0.53 4.16
C ASN A 34 8.27 -1.86 4.81
N VAL A 35 8.09 -1.88 6.14
CA VAL A 35 7.67 -3.09 6.84
C VAL A 35 6.29 -3.55 6.35
N ILE A 36 5.36 -2.63 6.21
CA ILE A 36 4.00 -2.93 5.72
C ILE A 36 4.07 -3.49 4.30
N LEU A 37 4.81 -2.84 3.42
CA LEU A 37 4.89 -3.24 2.02
C LEU A 37 5.60 -4.58 1.82
N ASN A 38 6.49 -4.94 2.74
CA ASN A 38 7.20 -6.22 2.67
C ASN A 38 6.48 -7.34 3.42
N SER A 39 5.38 -7.03 4.09
CA SER A 39 4.57 -8.03 4.78
C SER A 39 3.69 -8.77 3.77
N ARG A 40 3.65 -10.09 3.86
CA ARG A 40 2.79 -10.89 3.00
C ARG A 40 1.33 -10.76 3.40
N ASN A 41 1.10 -10.75 4.71
CA ASN A 41 -0.26 -10.64 5.24
C ASN A 41 -0.44 -9.33 5.99
N ILE A 42 -1.49 -8.62 5.63
CA ILE A 42 -1.87 -7.38 6.30
C ILE A 42 -3.32 -7.50 6.75
N SER A 43 -3.70 -6.71 7.75
CA SER A 43 -5.08 -6.71 8.23
C SER A 43 -6.00 -6.07 7.18
N THR A 44 -7.30 -6.37 7.28
CA THR A 44 -8.29 -5.76 6.41
C THR A 44 -8.32 -4.24 6.56
N ILE A 45 -8.11 -3.76 7.80
CA ILE A 45 -8.07 -2.32 8.08
C ILE A 45 -6.86 -1.68 7.37
N CYS A 46 -5.70 -2.33 7.47
CA CYS A 46 -4.49 -1.85 6.80
C CYS A 46 -4.68 -1.83 5.29
N ALA A 47 -5.23 -2.91 4.74
CA ALA A 47 -5.48 -3.01 3.30
C ALA A 47 -6.42 -1.91 2.82
N GLY A 48 -7.51 -1.67 3.54
CA GLY A 48 -8.47 -0.63 3.20
C GLY A 48 -7.87 0.76 3.27
N LYS A 49 -7.09 1.03 4.30
CA LYS A 49 -6.44 2.33 4.46
C LYS A 49 -5.41 2.57 3.36
N LEU A 50 -4.64 1.53 3.04
CA LEU A 50 -3.62 1.63 1.98
C LEU A 50 -4.28 1.88 0.62
N ALA A 51 -5.35 1.15 0.33
CA ALA A 51 -6.11 1.35 -0.92
C ALA A 51 -6.68 2.77 -1.01
N ALA A 52 -7.21 3.28 0.10
CA ALA A 52 -7.75 4.63 0.13
C ALA A 52 -6.68 5.67 -0.18
N VAL A 53 -5.49 5.52 0.39
CA VAL A 53 -4.36 6.41 0.14
C VAL A 53 -3.94 6.37 -1.33
N LEU A 54 -3.98 5.17 -1.92
CA LEU A 54 -3.62 4.96 -3.32
C LEU A 54 -4.77 5.28 -4.28
N ASP A 55 -5.95 5.61 -3.75
CA ASP A 55 -7.13 5.93 -4.52
C ASP A 55 -7.52 4.81 -5.48
N VAL A 56 -7.49 3.58 -4.97
CA VAL A 56 -7.88 2.38 -5.72
C VAL A 56 -8.80 1.52 -4.87
N ASP A 57 -9.48 0.56 -5.50
CA ASP A 57 -10.25 -0.44 -4.79
C ASP A 57 -9.27 -1.39 -4.08
N VAL A 58 -9.65 -1.88 -2.90
CA VAL A 58 -8.78 -2.77 -2.12
C VAL A 58 -8.38 -4.01 -2.89
N THR A 59 -9.24 -4.51 -3.77
CA THR A 59 -8.93 -5.69 -4.59
C THR A 59 -7.79 -5.42 -5.58
N GLU A 60 -7.53 -4.16 -5.90
CA GLU A 60 -6.47 -3.80 -6.85
C GLU A 60 -5.07 -3.88 -6.25
N ILE A 61 -4.95 -4.10 -4.94
CA ILE A 61 -3.64 -4.22 -4.29
C ILE A 61 -3.43 -5.57 -3.62
N LEU A 62 -4.38 -6.49 -3.77
CA LEU A 62 -4.31 -7.80 -3.13
C LEU A 62 -3.98 -8.89 -4.15
N GLU A 63 -3.32 -9.93 -3.67
CA GLU A 63 -3.13 -11.16 -4.44
C GLU A 63 -4.47 -11.84 -4.67
N GLN A 64 -4.62 -12.40 -5.85
CA GLN A 64 -5.86 -13.11 -6.22
C GLN A 64 -5.56 -14.45 -6.85
#